data_454072c9c990fd5e0a8a9144b69b3836
#
_entry.id   454072c9c990fd5e0a8a9144b69b3836
#
_cell.length_a   1.000
_cell.length_b   1.000
_cell.length_c   1.000
_cell.angle_alpha   90.00
_cell.angle_beta   90.00
_cell.angle_gamma   90.00
#
_symmetry.space_group_name_H-M   'P 1'
#
loop_
_entity.id
_entity.type
_entity.pdbx_description
1 polymer ?
#
loop_
_entity_poly.entity_id
_entity_poly.type
_entity_poly.pdbx_seq_one_letter_code
_entity_poly.pdbx_strand_id
1 'polypeptide(L)'
;MTTVLGIDAAWTAGEPSGVALVQRQASRWRCVAVAPSYAAFTALAEGHTLDWSRPATGSAPDIPGLLQAAATLAGEAITLVTIDMPVSTSPILRRRAADQAVSCSFGARWCSAHSPGPARPGVLGAELSRQFTELGYPVATAATPVGTTHRLVEVYPHPALLTLLNRERRVPYKVSKASTYWRGVSIPDRITRLLDEFANIQRGLAQHNDDMAIRLPRADDVKTLSGLKPVEDALDALVCCWVGGAYLAGTAYPLGDETAAVWCPGP
;
A
#
# COMPACT_ATOMS: atom_id res chain seq x y z
N MET A 1 -2.07 22.43 1.57
CA MET A 1 -2.61 21.27 2.34
C MET A 1 -1.59 20.15 2.27
N THR A 2 -1.79 19.00 2.93
CA THR A 2 -0.83 17.89 2.96
C THR A 2 -1.48 16.67 2.31
N THR A 3 -0.77 16.05 1.35
CA THR A 3 -1.29 14.94 0.55
C THR A 3 -0.36 13.73 0.64
N VAL A 4 -0.91 12.53 0.69
CA VAL A 4 -0.16 11.28 0.61
C VAL A 4 -0.73 10.42 -0.52
N LEU A 5 0.15 10.03 -1.44
CA LEU A 5 -0.13 9.03 -2.47
C LEU A 5 0.37 7.67 -1.98
N GLY A 6 -0.52 6.71 -1.80
CA GLY A 6 -0.21 5.34 -1.39
C GLY A 6 -0.31 4.37 -2.56
N ILE A 7 0.64 3.46 -2.67
CA ILE A 7 0.74 2.50 -3.77
C ILE A 7 0.97 1.10 -3.20
N ASP A 8 0.08 0.16 -3.49
CA ASP A 8 0.35 -1.28 -3.37
C ASP A 8 0.89 -1.76 -4.71
N ALA A 9 2.21 -1.71 -4.88
CA ALA A 9 2.84 -1.98 -6.15
C ALA A 9 2.99 -3.48 -6.40
N ALA A 10 2.43 -3.96 -7.49
CA ALA A 10 2.63 -5.33 -7.94
C ALA A 10 4.11 -5.60 -8.27
N TRP A 11 4.57 -6.82 -7.98
CA TRP A 11 5.95 -7.23 -8.24
C TRP A 11 6.23 -7.61 -9.70
N THR A 12 5.24 -7.46 -10.56
CA THR A 12 5.35 -7.67 -12.02
C THR A 12 4.49 -6.64 -12.75
N ALA A 13 4.93 -6.21 -13.93
CA ALA A 13 4.19 -5.22 -14.73
C ALA A 13 2.83 -5.75 -15.26
N GLY A 14 2.61 -7.05 -15.28
CA GLY A 14 1.36 -7.67 -15.72
C GLY A 14 0.26 -7.72 -14.66
N GLU A 15 0.61 -7.51 -13.40
CA GLU A 15 -0.34 -7.51 -12.28
C GLU A 15 -0.79 -6.08 -11.96
N PRO A 16 -2.05 -5.87 -11.54
CA PRO A 16 -2.52 -4.55 -11.13
C PRO A 16 -1.90 -4.09 -9.82
N SER A 17 -1.75 -2.77 -9.68
CA SER A 17 -1.22 -2.10 -8.48
C SER A 17 -2.28 -1.19 -7.89
N GLY A 18 -2.64 -1.37 -6.63
CA GLY A 18 -3.58 -0.51 -5.93
C GLY A 18 -3.02 0.90 -5.73
N VAL A 19 -3.86 1.92 -5.86
CA VAL A 19 -3.47 3.33 -5.65
C VAL A 19 -4.50 4.03 -4.80
N ALA A 20 -4.06 4.80 -3.82
CA ALA A 20 -4.91 5.63 -2.99
C ALA A 20 -4.32 7.03 -2.82
N LEU A 21 -5.17 8.02 -2.70
CA LEU A 21 -4.80 9.40 -2.43
C LEU A 21 -5.60 9.90 -1.22
N VAL A 22 -4.89 10.37 -0.21
CA VAL A 22 -5.50 11.03 0.94
C VAL A 22 -4.96 12.45 1.09
N GLN A 23 -5.82 13.34 1.60
CA GLN A 23 -5.50 14.74 1.83
C GLN A 23 -5.88 15.12 3.25
N ARG A 24 -5.01 15.86 3.94
CA ARG A 24 -5.27 16.36 5.28
C ARG A 24 -6.17 17.59 5.23
N GLN A 25 -7.31 17.50 5.89
CA GLN A 25 -8.24 18.62 6.09
C GLN A 25 -8.38 18.88 7.60
N ALA A 26 -7.90 20.04 8.04
CA ALA A 26 -7.80 20.36 9.47
C ALA A 26 -6.99 19.29 10.24
N SER A 27 -7.63 18.56 11.16
CA SER A 27 -6.99 17.52 11.99
C SER A 27 -7.18 16.10 11.45
N ARG A 28 -7.97 15.89 10.39
CA ARG A 28 -8.30 14.56 9.86
C ARG A 28 -7.80 14.38 8.43
N TRP A 29 -7.64 13.15 8.04
CA TRP A 29 -7.37 12.76 6.67
C TRP A 29 -8.67 12.46 5.95
N ARG A 30 -8.75 12.80 4.69
CA ARG A 30 -9.86 12.49 3.79
C ARG A 30 -9.34 11.63 2.65
N CYS A 31 -10.05 10.54 2.34
CA CYS A 31 -9.80 9.79 1.12
C CYS A 31 -10.33 10.59 -0.09
N VAL A 32 -9.42 11.04 -0.96
CA VAL A 32 -9.75 11.79 -2.18
C VAL A 32 -10.08 10.84 -3.31
N ALA A 33 -9.27 9.79 -3.47
CA ALA A 33 -9.43 8.79 -4.52
C ALA A 33 -8.80 7.47 -4.10
N VAL A 34 -9.36 6.37 -4.60
CA VAL A 34 -8.78 5.03 -4.48
C VAL A 34 -9.14 4.21 -5.71
N ALA A 35 -8.20 3.45 -6.24
CA ALA A 35 -8.38 2.65 -7.45
C ALA A 35 -7.59 1.33 -7.38
N PRO A 36 -8.06 0.28 -8.07
CA PRO A 36 -7.42 -1.03 -8.05
C PRO A 36 -6.25 -1.17 -9.04
N SER A 37 -5.92 -0.12 -9.82
CA SER A 37 -4.79 -0.11 -10.74
C SER A 37 -4.36 1.31 -11.11
N TYR A 38 -3.15 1.47 -11.66
CA TYR A 38 -2.65 2.76 -12.17
C TYR A 38 -3.60 3.34 -13.22
N ALA A 39 -4.00 2.54 -14.20
CA ALA A 39 -4.90 3.00 -15.27
C ALA A 39 -6.26 3.45 -14.72
N ALA A 40 -6.82 2.71 -13.76
CA ALA A 40 -8.07 3.08 -13.11
C ALA A 40 -7.94 4.38 -12.31
N PHE A 41 -6.79 4.59 -11.63
CA PHE A 41 -6.53 5.82 -10.89
C PHE A 41 -6.39 7.03 -11.81
N THR A 42 -5.66 6.88 -12.93
CA THR A 42 -5.51 7.96 -13.93
C THR A 42 -6.87 8.33 -14.54
N ALA A 43 -7.71 7.33 -14.85
CA ALA A 43 -9.05 7.56 -15.38
C ALA A 43 -9.96 8.36 -14.41
N LEU A 44 -9.78 8.22 -13.08
CA LEU A 44 -10.49 9.09 -12.12
C LEU A 44 -10.13 10.56 -12.28
N ALA A 45 -8.85 10.88 -12.56
CA ALA A 45 -8.42 12.26 -12.79
C ALA A 45 -8.98 12.85 -14.10
N GLU A 46 -9.37 12.00 -15.04
CA GLU A 46 -10.07 12.36 -16.27
C GLU A 46 -11.61 12.46 -16.10
N GLY A 47 -12.11 12.25 -14.88
CA GLY A 47 -13.53 12.33 -14.55
C GLY A 47 -14.32 11.05 -14.80
N HIS A 48 -13.67 9.93 -15.08
CA HIS A 48 -14.34 8.64 -15.20
C HIS A 48 -14.73 8.05 -13.85
N THR A 49 -15.77 7.23 -13.82
CA THR A 49 -16.19 6.47 -12.63
C THR A 49 -15.60 5.06 -12.65
N LEU A 50 -15.29 4.51 -11.48
CA LEU A 50 -14.77 3.15 -11.36
C LEU A 50 -15.91 2.11 -11.31
N ASP A 51 -15.73 1.06 -12.08
CA ASP A 51 -16.55 -0.16 -12.00
C ASP A 51 -15.75 -1.26 -11.29
N TRP A 52 -15.99 -1.40 -9.98
CA TRP A 52 -15.33 -2.39 -9.12
C TRP A 52 -15.72 -3.85 -9.44
N SER A 53 -16.73 -4.07 -10.29
CA SER A 53 -17.12 -5.42 -10.74
C SER A 53 -16.21 -5.95 -11.84
N ARG A 54 -15.45 -5.08 -12.51
CA ARG A 54 -14.52 -5.45 -13.56
C ARG A 54 -13.16 -5.85 -13.01
N PRO A 55 -12.51 -6.87 -13.58
CA PRO A 55 -11.12 -7.18 -13.25
C PRO A 55 -10.21 -5.98 -13.48
N ALA A 56 -9.35 -5.69 -12.52
CA ALA A 56 -8.32 -4.67 -12.70
C ALA A 56 -7.27 -5.18 -13.71
N THR A 57 -6.80 -4.29 -14.58
CA THR A 57 -5.73 -4.59 -15.56
C THR A 57 -4.41 -4.05 -15.02
N GLY A 58 -3.38 -4.88 -15.03
CA GLY A 58 -2.01 -4.46 -14.74
C GLY A 58 -1.41 -3.66 -15.90
N SER A 59 -0.50 -2.77 -15.59
CA SER A 59 0.28 -2.01 -16.55
C SER A 59 1.65 -1.64 -15.97
N ALA A 60 2.61 -1.38 -16.83
CA ALA A 60 3.84 -0.72 -16.39
C ALA A 60 3.51 0.64 -15.78
N PRO A 61 4.16 1.02 -14.68
CA PRO A 61 3.91 2.30 -14.03
C PRO A 61 4.41 3.46 -14.92
N ASP A 62 3.52 4.40 -15.23
CA ASP A 62 3.85 5.73 -15.71
C ASP A 62 3.86 6.68 -14.50
N ILE A 63 5.01 6.84 -13.86
CA ILE A 63 5.11 7.61 -12.61
C ILE A 63 4.85 9.11 -12.84
N PRO A 64 5.34 9.77 -13.90
CA PRO A 64 4.96 11.14 -14.21
C PRO A 64 3.46 11.32 -14.37
N GLY A 65 2.80 10.47 -15.15
CA GLY A 65 1.35 10.48 -15.36
C GLY A 65 0.58 10.22 -14.07
N LEU A 66 1.05 9.29 -13.22
CA LEU A 66 0.44 8.98 -11.94
C LEU A 66 0.49 10.18 -10.97
N LEU A 67 1.65 10.83 -10.84
CA LEU A 67 1.81 12.03 -10.01
C LEU A 67 0.97 13.21 -10.53
N GLN A 68 0.88 13.38 -11.85
CA GLN A 68 0.03 14.40 -12.45
C GLN A 68 -1.46 14.14 -12.17
N ALA A 69 -1.92 12.90 -12.31
CA ALA A 69 -3.28 12.50 -11.99
C ALA A 69 -3.59 12.74 -10.49
N ALA A 70 -2.67 12.35 -9.61
CA ALA A 70 -2.81 12.57 -8.18
C ALA A 70 -2.88 14.07 -7.84
N ALA A 71 -2.03 14.90 -8.44
CA ALA A 71 -2.04 16.34 -8.25
C ALA A 71 -3.35 16.98 -8.78
N THR A 72 -3.88 16.50 -9.89
CA THR A 72 -5.17 16.94 -10.45
C THR A 72 -6.32 16.62 -9.47
N LEU A 73 -6.37 15.42 -8.93
CA LEU A 73 -7.39 15.00 -7.98
C LEU A 73 -7.30 15.73 -6.64
N ALA A 74 -6.07 16.01 -6.16
CA ALA A 74 -5.85 16.74 -4.91
C ALA A 74 -6.01 18.24 -5.03
N GLY A 75 -5.89 18.81 -6.25
CA GLY A 75 -5.78 20.24 -6.50
C GLY A 75 -4.46 20.86 -6.04
N GLU A 76 -3.45 20.04 -5.73
CA GLU A 76 -2.12 20.49 -5.26
C GLU A 76 -1.05 19.39 -5.50
N ALA A 77 0.24 19.77 -5.39
CA ALA A 77 1.34 18.82 -5.50
C ALA A 77 1.34 17.78 -4.36
N ILE A 78 1.84 16.58 -4.65
CA ILE A 78 1.88 15.48 -3.68
C ILE A 78 2.99 15.74 -2.66
N THR A 79 2.63 15.70 -1.37
CA THR A 79 3.58 15.96 -0.27
C THR A 79 4.45 14.73 0.02
N LEU A 80 3.90 13.52 -0.08
CA LEU A 80 4.59 12.27 0.23
C LEU A 80 4.08 11.14 -0.65
N VAL A 81 4.97 10.25 -1.07
CA VAL A 81 4.62 8.99 -1.71
C VAL A 81 4.95 7.83 -0.78
N THR A 82 4.02 6.90 -0.60
CA THR A 82 4.23 5.66 0.17
C THR A 82 3.99 4.45 -0.72
N ILE A 83 4.80 3.39 -0.56
CA ILE A 83 4.76 2.26 -1.49
C ILE A 83 5.00 0.93 -0.76
N ASP A 84 4.16 -0.09 -1.04
CA ASP A 84 4.45 -1.50 -0.69
C ASP A 84 5.25 -2.15 -1.81
N MET A 85 6.53 -1.82 -1.85
CA MET A 85 7.53 -2.39 -2.78
C MET A 85 8.91 -2.20 -2.17
N PRO A 86 9.78 -3.21 -2.23
CA PRO A 86 11.16 -3.02 -1.85
C PRO A 86 11.84 -1.94 -2.69
N VAL A 87 12.19 -0.82 -2.05
CA VAL A 87 12.91 0.31 -2.67
C VAL A 87 14.24 0.55 -1.94
N SER A 88 15.22 1.15 -2.63
CA SER A 88 16.54 1.39 -2.06
C SER A 88 17.27 2.48 -2.83
N THR A 89 18.22 3.14 -2.18
CA THR A 89 19.18 4.07 -2.81
C THR A 89 20.30 3.35 -3.57
N SER A 90 20.40 2.01 -3.42
CA SER A 90 21.38 1.16 -4.07
C SER A 90 20.72 -0.07 -4.70
N PRO A 91 21.38 -0.78 -5.65
CA PRO A 91 20.84 -1.97 -6.27
C PRO A 91 20.47 -3.07 -5.26
N ILE A 92 19.28 -3.66 -5.43
CA ILE A 92 18.78 -4.74 -4.56
C ILE A 92 19.20 -6.09 -5.17
N LEU A 93 20.33 -6.61 -4.73
CA LEU A 93 20.89 -7.88 -5.22
C LEU A 93 20.58 -9.06 -4.30
N ARG A 94 20.19 -8.80 -3.06
CA ARG A 94 19.91 -9.79 -2.01
C ARG A 94 19.02 -9.16 -0.93
N ARG A 95 18.67 -9.98 0.06
CA ARG A 95 17.95 -9.52 1.25
C ARG A 95 18.61 -8.29 1.87
N ARG A 96 17.85 -7.21 2.05
CA ARG A 96 18.30 -5.93 2.61
C ARG A 96 18.29 -5.97 4.15
N ALA A 97 19.01 -5.05 4.78
CA ALA A 97 18.94 -4.84 6.23
C ALA A 97 17.49 -4.52 6.68
N ALA A 98 16.74 -3.77 5.87
CA ALA A 98 15.33 -3.48 6.12
C ALA A 98 14.47 -4.76 6.22
N ASP A 99 14.62 -5.69 5.28
CA ASP A 99 13.87 -6.96 5.29
C ASP A 99 14.23 -7.82 6.51
N GLN A 100 15.51 -7.80 6.90
CA GLN A 100 15.98 -8.50 8.09
C GLN A 100 15.41 -7.87 9.37
N ALA A 101 15.45 -6.56 9.50
CA ALA A 101 14.93 -5.82 10.64
C ALA A 101 13.42 -6.05 10.84
N VAL A 102 12.63 -6.00 9.74
CA VAL A 102 11.20 -6.34 9.78
C VAL A 102 10.97 -7.76 10.27
N SER A 103 11.75 -8.73 9.75
CA SER A 103 11.58 -10.13 10.14
C SER A 103 12.01 -10.40 11.59
N CYS A 104 13.02 -9.71 12.10
CA CYS A 104 13.41 -9.78 13.50
C CYS A 104 12.31 -9.20 14.42
N SER A 105 11.73 -8.06 14.03
CA SER A 105 10.72 -7.36 14.85
C SER A 105 9.34 -8.04 14.81
N PHE A 106 8.97 -8.59 13.65
CA PHE A 106 7.59 -9.04 13.42
C PHE A 106 7.47 -10.51 12.99
N GLY A 107 8.57 -11.26 12.88
CA GLY A 107 8.55 -12.66 12.46
C GLY A 107 7.75 -13.56 13.39
N ALA A 108 7.89 -13.39 14.70
CA ALA A 108 7.11 -14.12 15.72
C ALA A 108 5.59 -13.81 15.63
N ARG A 109 5.24 -12.67 15.03
CA ARG A 109 3.86 -12.24 14.74
C ARG A 109 3.39 -12.60 13.33
N TRP A 110 4.15 -13.47 12.62
CA TRP A 110 3.90 -13.98 11.27
C TRP A 110 3.97 -12.92 10.15
N CYS A 111 4.66 -11.82 10.37
CA CYS A 111 4.84 -10.73 9.43
C CYS A 111 6.30 -10.58 8.96
N SER A 112 6.98 -11.70 8.70
CA SER A 112 8.32 -11.67 8.10
C SER A 112 8.27 -11.09 6.68
N ALA A 113 9.24 -10.23 6.35
CA ALA A 113 9.39 -9.71 5.00
C ALA A 113 9.95 -10.78 4.05
N HIS A 114 9.49 -10.72 2.79
CA HIS A 114 10.10 -11.48 1.71
C HIS A 114 11.52 -10.93 1.43
N SER A 115 12.37 -11.79 0.85
CA SER A 115 13.69 -11.35 0.40
C SER A 115 13.59 -10.92 -1.06
N PRO A 116 13.72 -9.62 -1.36
CA PRO A 116 13.81 -9.17 -2.74
C PRO A 116 15.15 -9.61 -3.37
N GLY A 117 15.18 -9.66 -4.69
CA GLY A 117 16.38 -10.01 -5.42
C GLY A 117 16.22 -9.83 -6.92
N PRO A 118 17.27 -10.12 -7.72
CA PRO A 118 17.28 -9.88 -9.16
C PRO A 118 16.17 -10.61 -9.95
N ALA A 119 15.69 -11.74 -9.43
CA ALA A 119 14.61 -12.50 -10.06
C ALA A 119 13.21 -11.95 -9.71
N ARG A 120 13.05 -11.36 -8.49
CA ARG A 120 11.76 -10.86 -8.00
C ARG A 120 11.97 -9.87 -6.85
N PRO A 121 11.44 -8.64 -6.94
CA PRO A 121 10.77 -8.01 -8.08
C PRO A 121 11.71 -7.67 -9.25
N GLY A 122 12.95 -8.15 -9.24
CA GLY A 122 13.93 -7.85 -10.28
C GLY A 122 14.33 -6.37 -10.25
N VAL A 123 14.35 -5.78 -11.43
CA VAL A 123 14.71 -4.36 -11.59
C VAL A 123 13.58 -3.39 -11.21
N LEU A 124 12.36 -3.88 -10.99
CA LEU A 124 11.18 -3.01 -10.84
C LEU A 124 11.30 -2.07 -9.65
N GLY A 125 11.71 -2.57 -8.48
CA GLY A 125 11.89 -1.73 -7.30
C GLY A 125 12.97 -0.66 -7.48
N ALA A 126 14.08 -1.01 -8.15
CA ALA A 126 15.15 -0.07 -8.48
C ALA A 126 14.69 0.98 -9.50
N GLU A 127 13.92 0.58 -10.49
CA GLU A 127 13.35 1.48 -11.49
C GLU A 127 12.36 2.46 -10.88
N LEU A 128 11.48 2.00 -10.01
CA LEU A 128 10.57 2.86 -9.25
C LEU A 128 11.36 3.85 -8.35
N SER A 129 12.37 3.36 -7.64
CA SER A 129 13.24 4.23 -6.80
C SER A 129 13.89 5.33 -7.64
N ARG A 130 14.41 5.00 -8.84
CA ARG A 130 15.02 5.95 -9.76
C ARG A 130 14.04 6.99 -10.26
N GLN A 131 12.90 6.55 -10.81
CA GLN A 131 11.87 7.44 -11.38
C GLN A 131 11.32 8.41 -10.32
N PHE A 132 10.98 7.93 -9.13
CA PHE A 132 10.53 8.80 -8.06
C PHE A 132 11.61 9.77 -7.60
N THR A 133 12.87 9.33 -7.52
CA THR A 133 14.00 10.22 -7.16
C THR A 133 14.18 11.35 -8.18
N GLU A 134 14.12 11.05 -9.48
CA GLU A 134 14.22 12.03 -10.57
C GLU A 134 13.07 13.05 -10.55
N LEU A 135 11.92 12.65 -10.03
CA LEU A 135 10.75 13.52 -9.86
C LEU A 135 10.68 14.22 -8.49
N GLY A 136 11.77 14.18 -7.73
CA GLY A 136 11.88 14.90 -6.46
C GLY A 136 11.40 14.14 -5.22
N TYR A 137 11.20 12.82 -5.33
CA TYR A 137 10.82 11.95 -4.22
C TYR A 137 11.91 10.87 -3.96
N PRO A 138 13.10 11.24 -3.46
CA PRO A 138 14.12 10.26 -3.12
C PRO A 138 13.67 9.33 -1.98
N VAL A 139 14.22 8.11 -1.97
CA VAL A 139 13.90 7.07 -0.99
C VAL A 139 14.18 7.56 0.44
N ALA A 140 13.22 7.39 1.33
CA ALA A 140 13.39 7.62 2.76
C ALA A 140 14.08 6.41 3.40
N THR A 141 15.31 6.59 3.87
CA THR A 141 16.13 5.58 4.56
C THR A 141 16.03 5.72 6.08
N ALA A 142 16.68 4.84 6.84
CA ALA A 142 16.72 4.97 8.29
C ALA A 142 17.44 6.24 8.77
N ALA A 143 18.28 6.85 7.93
CA ALA A 143 18.93 8.14 8.21
C ALA A 143 18.04 9.36 7.90
N THR A 144 16.90 9.17 7.23
CA THR A 144 15.97 10.26 6.90
C THR A 144 15.20 10.67 8.16
N PRO A 145 15.20 11.95 8.55
CA PRO A 145 14.37 12.41 9.66
C PRO A 145 12.89 12.16 9.38
N VAL A 146 12.19 11.56 10.34
CA VAL A 146 10.73 11.32 10.24
C VAL A 146 10.01 12.66 10.01
N GLY A 147 8.98 12.66 9.18
CA GLY A 147 8.24 13.87 8.81
C GLY A 147 8.82 14.65 7.64
N THR A 148 9.97 14.23 7.08
CA THR A 148 10.55 14.87 5.88
C THR A 148 9.62 14.68 4.68
N THR A 149 9.17 15.78 4.08
CA THR A 149 8.30 15.77 2.88
C THR A 149 9.07 15.45 1.60
N HIS A 150 8.34 15.24 0.49
CA HIS A 150 8.92 14.92 -0.83
C HIS A 150 9.86 13.72 -0.74
N ARG A 151 9.35 12.61 -0.21
CA ARG A 151 10.06 11.32 -0.07
C ARG A 151 9.22 10.18 -0.62
N LEU A 152 9.91 9.13 -1.07
CA LEU A 152 9.36 7.81 -1.31
C LEU A 152 9.58 6.97 -0.06
N VAL A 153 8.51 6.63 0.63
CA VAL A 153 8.52 5.89 1.91
C VAL A 153 8.08 4.46 1.66
N GLU A 154 8.94 3.48 1.92
CA GLU A 154 8.56 2.08 1.85
C GLU A 154 7.69 1.70 3.06
N VAL A 155 6.58 1.06 2.78
CA VAL A 155 5.62 0.54 3.77
C VAL A 155 5.45 -0.96 3.55
N TYR A 156 5.24 -1.70 4.62
CA TYR A 156 4.81 -3.09 4.57
C TYR A 156 3.47 -3.21 5.32
N PRO A 157 2.33 -3.42 4.62
CA PRO A 157 0.99 -3.41 5.22
C PRO A 157 0.79 -4.39 6.37
N HIS A 158 1.39 -5.58 6.32
CA HIS A 158 1.19 -6.58 7.36
C HIS A 158 1.60 -6.15 8.77
N PRO A 159 2.80 -5.60 9.03
CA PRO A 159 3.13 -5.01 10.33
C PRO A 159 2.25 -3.81 10.67
N ALA A 160 1.95 -2.94 9.69
CA ALA A 160 1.11 -1.77 9.91
C ALA A 160 -0.31 -2.16 10.38
N LEU A 161 -0.90 -3.20 9.82
CA LEU A 161 -2.21 -3.73 10.21
C LEU A 161 -2.23 -4.29 11.65
N LEU A 162 -1.10 -4.75 12.19
CA LEU A 162 -1.04 -5.18 13.58
C LEU A 162 -1.31 -3.99 14.54
N THR A 163 -0.74 -2.82 14.22
CA THR A 163 -0.97 -1.58 14.97
C THR A 163 -2.39 -1.05 14.72
N LEU A 164 -2.79 -0.93 13.44
CA LEU A 164 -4.11 -0.39 13.07
C LEU A 164 -5.27 -1.12 13.73
N LEU A 165 -5.19 -2.45 13.82
CA LEU A 165 -6.27 -3.31 14.31
C LEU A 165 -6.03 -3.86 15.71
N ASN A 166 -4.95 -3.44 16.38
CA ASN A 166 -4.51 -3.99 17.68
C ASN A 166 -4.48 -5.53 17.68
N ARG A 167 -3.83 -6.12 16.66
CA ARG A 167 -3.74 -7.58 16.51
C ARG A 167 -2.38 -8.10 16.96
N GLU A 168 -2.36 -9.22 17.62
CA GLU A 168 -1.11 -9.88 18.06
C GLU A 168 -0.38 -10.56 16.89
N ARG A 169 -1.11 -11.03 15.87
CA ARG A 169 -0.58 -11.80 14.74
C ARG A 169 -1.17 -11.30 13.43
N ARG A 170 -0.47 -11.65 12.34
CA ARG A 170 -0.83 -11.33 10.96
C ARG A 170 -2.33 -11.50 10.69
N VAL A 171 -2.94 -10.45 10.14
CA VAL A 171 -4.35 -10.45 9.70
C VAL A 171 -4.49 -11.36 8.48
N PRO A 172 -5.48 -12.29 8.47
CA PRO A 172 -5.65 -13.23 7.36
C PRO A 172 -6.54 -12.67 6.25
N TYR A 173 -6.09 -11.60 5.57
CA TYR A 173 -6.86 -10.90 4.55
C TYR A 173 -6.36 -11.10 3.11
N LYS A 174 -5.17 -11.67 2.90
CA LYS A 174 -4.62 -11.86 1.54
C LYS A 174 -5.38 -12.94 0.77
N VAL A 175 -6.00 -12.55 -0.35
CA VAL A 175 -6.78 -13.40 -1.24
C VAL A 175 -5.99 -14.63 -1.68
N SER A 176 -4.74 -14.44 -2.09
CA SER A 176 -3.85 -15.54 -2.53
C SER A 176 -3.51 -16.54 -1.43
N LYS A 177 -3.74 -16.21 -0.16
CA LYS A 177 -3.46 -17.06 1.01
C LYS A 177 -4.73 -17.64 1.68
N ALA A 178 -5.91 -17.35 1.15
CA ALA A 178 -7.19 -17.77 1.73
C ALA A 178 -7.27 -19.29 1.97
N SER A 179 -6.72 -20.09 1.05
CA SER A 179 -6.66 -21.56 1.21
C SER A 179 -5.70 -22.02 2.31
N THR A 180 -4.67 -21.24 2.58
CA THR A 180 -3.71 -21.50 3.67
C THR A 180 -4.28 -21.11 5.02
N TYR A 181 -4.95 -19.96 5.08
CA TYR A 181 -5.59 -19.49 6.31
C TYR A 181 -6.72 -20.41 6.78
N TRP A 182 -7.54 -20.87 5.82
CA TRP A 182 -8.76 -21.64 6.12
C TRP A 182 -8.80 -22.94 5.32
N ARG A 183 -7.94 -23.88 5.71
CA ARG A 183 -7.89 -25.22 5.09
C ARG A 183 -9.22 -25.93 5.28
N GLY A 184 -9.72 -26.63 4.24
CA GLY A 184 -10.97 -27.38 4.29
C GLY A 184 -12.26 -26.53 4.29
N VAL A 185 -12.15 -25.20 4.32
CA VAL A 185 -13.31 -24.28 4.26
C VAL A 185 -13.71 -24.07 2.80
N SER A 186 -15.02 -24.00 2.53
CA SER A 186 -15.57 -23.77 1.18
C SER A 186 -15.15 -22.43 0.59
N ILE A 187 -15.21 -22.27 -0.74
CA ILE A 187 -14.90 -20.98 -1.40
C ILE A 187 -15.87 -19.89 -0.94
N PRO A 188 -17.20 -20.07 -0.90
CA PRO A 188 -18.10 -19.04 -0.39
C PRO A 188 -17.79 -18.60 1.04
N ASP A 189 -17.49 -19.55 1.94
CA ASP A 189 -17.15 -19.20 3.32
C ASP A 189 -15.81 -18.46 3.42
N ARG A 190 -14.82 -18.77 2.56
CA ARG A 190 -13.55 -18.00 2.49
C ARG A 190 -13.79 -16.59 1.97
N ILE A 191 -14.69 -16.41 0.99
CA ILE A 191 -15.10 -15.09 0.50
C ILE A 191 -15.70 -14.28 1.64
N THR A 192 -16.63 -14.83 2.39
CA THR A 192 -17.25 -14.20 3.55
C THR A 192 -16.20 -13.78 4.58
N ARG A 193 -15.28 -14.68 4.96
CA ARG A 193 -14.21 -14.37 5.92
C ARG A 193 -13.23 -13.31 5.44
N LEU A 194 -12.91 -13.29 4.13
CA LEU A 194 -12.09 -12.22 3.55
C LEU A 194 -12.80 -10.87 3.64
N LEU A 195 -14.08 -10.83 3.28
CA LEU A 195 -14.90 -9.61 3.37
C LEU A 195 -15.03 -9.11 4.81
N ASP A 196 -15.13 -10.00 5.81
CA ASP A 196 -15.11 -9.63 7.23
C ASP A 196 -13.76 -8.97 7.62
N GLU A 197 -12.63 -9.51 7.16
CA GLU A 197 -11.32 -8.90 7.43
C GLU A 197 -11.14 -7.58 6.66
N PHE A 198 -11.62 -7.47 5.42
CA PHE A 198 -11.64 -6.20 4.69
C PHE A 198 -12.49 -5.13 5.41
N ALA A 199 -13.64 -5.52 5.93
CA ALA A 199 -14.49 -4.63 6.73
C ALA A 199 -13.80 -4.21 8.04
N ASN A 200 -13.01 -5.10 8.67
CA ASN A 200 -12.19 -4.77 9.84
C ASN A 200 -11.12 -3.73 9.50
N ILE A 201 -10.40 -3.92 8.38
CA ILE A 201 -9.37 -2.99 7.90
C ILE A 201 -10.02 -1.63 7.59
N GLN A 202 -11.12 -1.63 6.85
CA GLN A 202 -11.84 -0.40 6.50
C GLN A 202 -12.32 0.37 7.73
N ARG A 203 -12.85 -0.33 8.75
CA ARG A 203 -13.25 0.30 10.02
C ARG A 203 -12.06 0.88 10.79
N GLY A 204 -10.91 0.19 10.80
CA GLY A 204 -9.68 0.72 11.39
C GLY A 204 -9.23 2.00 10.69
N LEU A 205 -9.18 1.98 9.36
CA LEU A 205 -8.81 3.15 8.55
C LEU A 205 -9.80 4.32 8.72
N ALA A 206 -11.09 4.05 8.85
CA ALA A 206 -12.13 5.07 9.04
C ALA A 206 -12.01 5.84 10.37
N GLN A 207 -11.26 5.30 11.35
CA GLN A 207 -10.94 6.06 12.57
C GLN A 207 -10.00 7.23 12.29
N HIS A 208 -9.23 7.17 11.21
CA HIS A 208 -8.21 8.14 10.82
C HIS A 208 -8.57 8.92 9.56
N ASN A 209 -9.40 8.34 8.68
CA ASN A 209 -9.76 8.90 7.38
C ASN A 209 -11.27 9.06 7.25
N ASP A 210 -11.70 10.22 6.76
CA ASP A 210 -13.08 10.46 6.33
C ASP A 210 -13.26 10.03 4.86
N ASP A 211 -14.50 9.86 4.43
CA ASP A 211 -14.88 9.59 3.03
C ASP A 211 -14.21 8.36 2.41
N MET A 212 -14.24 7.22 3.10
CA MET A 212 -13.72 5.97 2.55
C MET A 212 -14.47 5.60 1.26
N ALA A 213 -13.79 5.72 0.11
CA ALA A 213 -14.38 5.55 -1.21
C ALA A 213 -14.56 4.08 -1.66
N ILE A 214 -14.12 3.09 -0.86
CA ILE A 214 -14.27 1.68 -1.19
C ILE A 214 -15.60 1.16 -0.65
N ARG A 215 -16.43 0.63 -1.55
CA ARG A 215 -17.59 -0.18 -1.17
C ARG A 215 -17.22 -1.65 -1.30
N LEU A 216 -17.31 -2.39 -0.19
CA LEU A 216 -17.11 -3.83 -0.22
C LEU A 216 -18.27 -4.49 -0.97
N PRO A 217 -18.00 -5.47 -1.86
CA PRO A 217 -19.06 -6.22 -2.53
C PRO A 217 -19.82 -7.09 -1.51
N ARG A 218 -21.03 -7.49 -1.84
CA ARG A 218 -21.75 -8.51 -1.07
C ARG A 218 -21.14 -9.88 -1.38
N ALA A 219 -21.12 -10.77 -0.40
CA ALA A 219 -20.55 -12.11 -0.59
C ALA A 219 -21.21 -12.88 -1.76
N ASP A 220 -22.53 -12.72 -1.93
CA ASP A 220 -23.30 -13.37 -2.99
C ASP A 220 -22.96 -12.85 -4.40
N ASP A 221 -22.43 -11.65 -4.51
CA ASP A 221 -22.03 -11.02 -5.79
C ASP A 221 -20.63 -11.48 -6.24
N VAL A 222 -19.83 -12.05 -5.33
CA VAL A 222 -18.46 -12.48 -5.59
C VAL A 222 -18.45 -13.94 -6.04
N LYS A 223 -18.05 -14.18 -7.30
CA LYS A 223 -18.03 -15.53 -7.87
C LYS A 223 -16.73 -16.31 -7.58
N THR A 224 -15.62 -15.62 -7.43
CA THR A 224 -14.29 -16.21 -7.24
C THR A 224 -13.48 -15.43 -6.22
N LEU A 225 -12.53 -16.10 -5.55
CA LEU A 225 -11.61 -15.41 -4.64
C LEU A 225 -10.83 -14.29 -5.36
N SER A 226 -10.39 -14.50 -6.60
CA SER A 226 -9.66 -13.50 -7.39
C SER A 226 -10.48 -12.23 -7.65
N GLY A 227 -11.81 -12.30 -7.65
CA GLY A 227 -12.69 -11.13 -7.74
C GLY A 227 -12.54 -10.15 -6.57
N LEU A 228 -11.96 -10.59 -5.44
CA LEU A 228 -11.67 -9.73 -4.29
C LEU A 228 -10.29 -9.05 -4.36
N LYS A 229 -9.43 -9.46 -5.29
CA LYS A 229 -8.06 -8.90 -5.39
C LYS A 229 -8.02 -7.39 -5.60
N PRO A 230 -8.86 -6.79 -6.47
CA PRO A 230 -8.91 -5.34 -6.63
C PRO A 230 -9.20 -4.57 -5.33
N VAL A 231 -10.06 -5.13 -4.47
CA VAL A 231 -10.39 -4.54 -3.17
C VAL A 231 -9.22 -4.70 -2.19
N GLU A 232 -8.54 -5.85 -2.17
CA GLU A 232 -7.35 -6.09 -1.36
C GLU A 232 -6.26 -5.06 -1.66
N ASP A 233 -5.91 -4.89 -2.96
CA ASP A 233 -4.84 -3.98 -3.40
C ASP A 233 -5.17 -2.52 -3.06
N ALA A 234 -6.43 -2.13 -3.23
CA ALA A 234 -6.89 -0.80 -2.86
C ALA A 234 -6.83 -0.55 -1.34
N LEU A 235 -7.16 -1.54 -0.52
CA LEU A 235 -7.03 -1.46 0.95
C LEU A 235 -5.56 -1.35 1.37
N ASP A 236 -4.66 -2.11 0.75
CA ASP A 236 -3.23 -2.02 1.04
C ASP A 236 -2.66 -0.64 0.66
N ALA A 237 -3.09 -0.06 -0.47
CA ALA A 237 -2.73 1.30 -0.83
C ALA A 237 -3.22 2.34 0.21
N LEU A 238 -4.42 2.15 0.77
CA LEU A 238 -4.93 3.01 1.86
C LEU A 238 -4.15 2.81 3.17
N VAL A 239 -3.71 1.58 3.48
CA VAL A 239 -2.81 1.31 4.61
C VAL A 239 -1.47 2.01 4.41
N CYS A 240 -0.93 2.02 3.18
CA CYS A 240 0.26 2.80 2.84
C CYS A 240 0.04 4.30 3.12
N CYS A 241 -1.10 4.87 2.70
CA CYS A 241 -1.45 6.26 3.01
C CYS A 241 -1.51 6.53 4.51
N TRP A 242 -2.13 5.64 5.30
CA TRP A 242 -2.23 5.78 6.75
C TRP A 242 -0.85 5.81 7.42
N VAL A 243 0.06 4.92 7.02
CA VAL A 243 1.47 4.96 7.50
C VAL A 243 2.16 6.24 7.07
N GLY A 244 1.90 6.74 5.85
CA GLY A 244 2.39 8.04 5.39
C GLY A 244 1.90 9.19 6.26
N GLY A 245 0.66 9.15 6.71
CA GLY A 245 0.11 10.09 7.70
C GLY A 245 0.85 10.03 9.04
N ALA A 246 1.13 8.83 9.55
CA ALA A 246 1.93 8.61 10.76
C ALA A 246 3.38 9.09 10.58
N TYR A 247 3.99 8.86 9.42
CA TYR A 247 5.32 9.35 9.08
C TYR A 247 5.37 10.89 9.13
N LEU A 248 4.43 11.58 8.48
CA LEU A 248 4.35 13.04 8.49
C LEU A 248 4.04 13.62 9.87
N ALA A 249 3.34 12.89 10.71
CA ALA A 249 3.06 13.26 12.10
C ALA A 249 4.24 13.00 13.06
N GLY A 250 5.33 12.38 12.59
CA GLY A 250 6.49 12.05 13.43
C GLY A 250 6.28 10.83 14.32
N THR A 251 5.23 10.02 14.09
CA THR A 251 4.88 8.85 14.90
C THR A 251 5.25 7.52 14.26
N ALA A 252 5.85 7.53 13.07
CA ALA A 252 6.42 6.33 12.44
C ALA A 252 7.91 6.19 12.77
N TYR A 253 8.42 4.96 12.68
CA TYR A 253 9.83 4.64 12.88
C TYR A 253 10.36 3.74 11.77
N PRO A 254 11.66 3.86 11.41
CA PRO A 254 12.27 3.08 10.35
C PRO A 254 12.81 1.73 10.87
N LEU A 255 12.71 0.72 10.03
CA LEU A 255 13.40 -0.57 10.17
C LEU A 255 14.32 -0.75 8.96
N GLY A 256 15.62 -0.61 9.13
CA GLY A 256 16.58 -0.69 8.03
C GLY A 256 17.90 0.01 8.34
N ASP A 257 18.53 0.52 7.28
CA ASP A 257 19.80 1.22 7.32
C ASP A 257 19.81 2.49 6.43
N GLU A 258 20.98 3.02 6.14
CA GLU A 258 21.18 4.19 5.28
C GLU A 258 20.86 3.94 3.80
N THR A 259 20.64 2.69 3.38
CA THR A 259 20.28 2.36 1.99
C THR A 259 18.80 2.14 1.77
N ALA A 260 18.09 1.64 2.77
CA ALA A 260 16.66 1.35 2.70
C ALA A 260 16.04 1.26 4.10
N ALA A 261 14.78 1.62 4.24
CA ALA A 261 14.01 1.39 5.45
C ALA A 261 12.54 1.10 5.14
N VAL A 262 11.97 0.12 5.84
CA VAL A 262 10.52 -0.05 5.95
C VAL A 262 10.03 0.78 7.13
N TRP A 263 9.10 1.69 6.86
CA TRP A 263 8.54 2.56 7.88
C TRP A 263 7.29 1.94 8.50
N CYS A 264 7.29 1.85 9.82
CA CYS A 264 6.20 1.27 10.60
C CYS A 264 5.53 2.35 11.46
N PRO A 265 4.21 2.32 11.63
CA PRO A 265 3.53 3.21 12.57
C PRO A 265 3.96 2.84 13.98
N GLY A 266 4.17 3.85 14.83
CA GLY A 266 4.38 3.67 16.27
C GLY A 266 3.13 3.12 16.95
N PRO A 267 3.27 2.60 18.18
CA PRO A 267 2.15 2.10 18.97
C PRO A 267 1.18 3.22 19.38
#